data_11ab4bcf7ee1504da046baf5aea79c1c
#
_entry.id   11ab4bcf7ee1504da046baf5aea79c1c
#
_cell.length_a   1.000
_cell.length_b   1.000
_cell.length_c   1.000
_cell.angle_alpha   90.00
_cell.angle_beta   90.00
_cell.angle_gamma   90.00
#
_symmetry.space_group_name_H-M   'P 1'
#
loop_
_entity.id
_entity.type
_entity.pdbx_description
1 polymer ?
#
loop_
_entity_poly.entity_id
_entity_poly.type
_entity_poly.pdbx_seq_one_letter_code
_entity_poly.pdbx_strand_id
1 'polypeptide(L)'
;MTTTTNTHTHAAALALGDDALVLSHRLGEWMGHAPVLEEEVALANIALDLLGQARILLSMAGDEDELAYLREERAFRNLQLVEQPNGDFAHTIARQLYFSTYQHLLYAQLAAREGPFAGLAAKAVKEVAYHRDHAEQWTLRLGDGTELSHERMQRACDALWRFTGEMFRPLHGLDLDGTGLDETDLDRTNPDGTDRDGTAPEGSSPAGTDLDSAWLESVKDVLGRAGLAVPDGPRTGAWSAGAGREGLHTESFGRMLAEMQHLHRSHPGASW
;
A
#
# COMPACT_ATOMS: atom_id res chain seq x y z
N MET A 1 -27.77 -12.84 0.15
CA MET A 1 -26.99 -11.61 0.39
C MET A 1 -25.70 -11.85 1.19
N THR A 2 -25.57 -12.84 2.05
CA THR A 2 -24.40 -13.11 2.90
C THR A 2 -23.15 -13.61 2.17
N THR A 3 -23.26 -14.26 1.02
CA THR A 3 -22.11 -14.88 0.33
C THR A 3 -21.26 -13.86 -0.43
N THR A 4 -21.86 -12.86 -1.07
CA THR A 4 -21.17 -11.84 -1.88
C THR A 4 -20.38 -10.88 -0.99
N THR A 5 -20.98 -10.40 0.11
CA THR A 5 -20.29 -9.52 1.08
C THR A 5 -19.05 -10.18 1.68
N ASN A 6 -19.08 -11.49 1.93
CA ASN A 6 -17.93 -12.24 2.46
C ASN A 6 -16.79 -12.33 1.42
N THR A 7 -17.12 -12.50 0.14
CA THR A 7 -16.12 -12.56 -0.94
C THR A 7 -15.38 -11.23 -1.14
N HIS A 8 -16.09 -10.11 -1.07
CA HIS A 8 -15.48 -8.77 -1.21
C HIS A 8 -14.58 -8.42 -0.02
N THR A 9 -15.03 -8.68 1.21
CA THR A 9 -14.19 -8.50 2.41
C THR A 9 -12.91 -9.34 2.32
N HIS A 10 -13.01 -10.58 1.83
CA HIS A 10 -11.88 -11.47 1.62
C HIS A 10 -10.88 -10.87 0.60
N ALA A 11 -11.33 -10.35 -0.54
CA ALA A 11 -10.45 -9.76 -1.54
C ALA A 11 -9.70 -8.53 -1.01
N ALA A 12 -10.39 -7.65 -0.28
CA ALA A 12 -9.78 -6.49 0.34
C ALA A 12 -8.77 -6.87 1.44
N ALA A 13 -9.13 -7.84 2.29
CA ALA A 13 -8.25 -8.34 3.34
C ALA A 13 -6.97 -8.96 2.75
N LEU A 14 -7.10 -9.74 1.68
CA LEU A 14 -5.96 -10.34 0.97
C LEU A 14 -5.03 -9.24 0.41
N ALA A 15 -5.58 -8.25 -0.27
CA ALA A 15 -4.79 -7.20 -0.90
C ALA A 15 -4.05 -6.31 0.12
N LEU A 16 -4.74 -5.89 1.19
CA LEU A 16 -4.11 -5.11 2.26
C LEU A 16 -3.13 -5.93 3.09
N GLY A 17 -3.42 -7.22 3.30
CA GLY A 17 -2.53 -8.16 3.97
C GLY A 17 -1.24 -8.39 3.19
N ASP A 18 -1.35 -8.54 1.87
CA ASP A 18 -0.19 -8.70 0.99
C ASP A 18 0.68 -7.44 0.96
N ASP A 19 0.08 -6.23 0.94
CA ASP A 19 0.84 -4.99 1.05
C ASP A 19 1.71 -4.97 2.31
N ALA A 20 1.10 -5.26 3.44
CA ALA A 20 1.77 -5.23 4.73
C ALA A 20 2.84 -6.34 4.84
N LEU A 21 2.54 -7.56 4.38
CA LEU A 21 3.49 -8.69 4.38
C LEU A 21 4.73 -8.39 3.53
N VAL A 22 4.52 -7.96 2.29
CA VAL A 22 5.60 -7.68 1.34
C VAL A 22 6.49 -6.55 1.82
N LEU A 23 5.89 -5.44 2.31
CA LEU A 23 6.66 -4.33 2.84
C LEU A 23 7.42 -4.68 4.11
N SER A 24 6.82 -5.49 5.00
CA SER A 24 7.50 -6.02 6.18
C SER A 24 8.79 -6.77 5.81
N HIS A 25 8.73 -7.66 4.81
CA HIS A 25 9.91 -8.36 4.31
C HIS A 25 10.96 -7.43 3.73
N ARG A 26 10.57 -6.44 2.93
CA ARG A 26 11.50 -5.44 2.39
C ARG A 26 12.22 -4.66 3.49
N LEU A 27 11.51 -4.30 4.55
CA LEU A 27 12.14 -3.62 5.69
C LEU A 27 13.03 -4.57 6.50
N GLY A 28 12.67 -5.84 6.60
CA GLY A 28 13.50 -6.87 7.22
C GLY A 28 14.87 -7.05 6.56
N GLU A 29 15.00 -6.79 5.26
CA GLU A 29 16.27 -6.82 4.53
C GLU A 29 17.31 -5.78 5.05
N TRP A 30 16.88 -4.79 5.85
CA TRP A 30 17.76 -3.81 6.47
C TRP A 30 18.51 -4.34 7.70
N MET A 31 18.14 -5.51 8.23
CA MET A 31 18.82 -6.12 9.37
C MET A 31 20.31 -6.35 9.06
N GLY A 32 21.18 -5.69 9.82
CA GLY A 32 22.63 -5.73 9.62
C GLY A 32 23.14 -4.81 8.50
N HIS A 33 22.29 -4.00 7.86
CA HIS A 33 22.65 -3.15 6.72
C HIS A 33 22.26 -1.68 6.89
N ALA A 34 21.52 -1.35 7.94
CA ALA A 34 21.06 0.03 8.17
C ALA A 34 22.24 0.99 8.42
N PRO A 35 22.11 2.27 8.08
CA PRO A 35 23.21 3.24 8.20
C PRO A 35 23.70 3.45 9.64
N VAL A 36 22.80 3.30 10.61
CA VAL A 36 23.06 3.37 12.06
C VAL A 36 22.12 2.43 12.81
N LEU A 37 22.51 2.03 14.03
CA LEU A 37 21.78 1.07 14.84
C LEU A 37 20.34 1.53 15.16
N GLU A 38 20.16 2.81 15.41
CA GLU A 38 18.85 3.39 15.71
C GLU A 38 17.87 3.20 14.55
N GLU A 39 18.35 3.32 13.32
CA GLU A 39 17.54 3.13 12.12
C GLU A 39 17.25 1.65 11.86
N GLU A 40 18.20 0.76 12.16
CA GLU A 40 17.94 -0.68 12.11
C GLU A 40 16.80 -1.07 13.03
N VAL A 41 16.84 -0.57 14.27
CA VAL A 41 15.77 -0.83 15.27
C VAL A 41 14.45 -0.18 14.83
N ALA A 42 14.47 1.04 14.29
CA ALA A 42 13.26 1.72 13.82
C ALA A 42 12.60 0.96 12.66
N LEU A 43 13.38 0.59 11.63
CA LEU A 43 12.87 -0.15 10.48
C LEU A 43 12.39 -1.56 10.88
N ALA A 44 13.06 -2.21 11.84
CA ALA A 44 12.63 -3.49 12.40
C ALA A 44 11.27 -3.38 13.09
N ASN A 45 11.05 -2.35 13.90
CA ASN A 45 9.77 -2.13 14.58
C ASN A 45 8.64 -1.86 13.56
N ILE A 46 8.91 -1.03 12.54
CA ILE A 46 7.95 -0.80 11.45
C ILE A 46 7.62 -2.11 10.73
N ALA A 47 8.63 -2.95 10.46
CA ALA A 47 8.43 -4.26 9.84
C ALA A 47 7.56 -5.18 10.70
N LEU A 48 7.77 -5.19 12.03
CA LEU A 48 6.97 -6.00 12.96
C LEU A 48 5.52 -5.52 13.07
N ASP A 49 5.28 -4.21 13.08
CA ASP A 49 3.93 -3.65 13.05
C ASP A 49 3.20 -4.07 11.78
N LEU A 50 3.85 -3.95 10.63
CA LEU A 50 3.31 -4.38 9.34
C LEU A 50 3.04 -5.89 9.31
N LEU A 51 3.94 -6.71 9.85
CA LEU A 51 3.75 -8.16 9.96
C LEU A 51 2.53 -8.49 10.83
N GLY A 52 2.35 -7.77 11.94
CA GLY A 52 1.18 -7.90 12.81
C GLY A 52 -0.13 -7.55 12.09
N GLN A 53 -0.12 -6.50 11.27
CA GLN A 53 -1.26 -6.12 10.43
C GLN A 53 -1.52 -7.17 9.35
N ALA A 54 -0.47 -7.67 8.68
CA ALA A 54 -0.57 -8.71 7.66
C ALA A 54 -1.23 -9.98 8.21
N ARG A 55 -0.81 -10.45 9.40
CA ARG A 55 -1.37 -11.64 10.04
C ARG A 55 -2.88 -11.51 10.28
N ILE A 56 -3.33 -10.39 10.83
CA ILE A 56 -4.76 -10.16 11.08
C ILE A 56 -5.54 -10.13 9.76
N LEU A 57 -5.04 -9.43 8.75
CA LEU A 57 -5.70 -9.30 7.46
C LEU A 57 -5.75 -10.64 6.70
N LEU A 58 -4.63 -11.36 6.64
CA LEU A 58 -4.60 -12.67 5.99
C LEU A 58 -5.48 -13.69 6.71
N SER A 59 -5.54 -13.68 8.05
CA SER A 59 -6.46 -14.52 8.81
C SER A 59 -7.94 -14.25 8.51
N MET A 60 -8.30 -13.03 8.07
CA MET A 60 -9.66 -12.74 7.58
C MET A 60 -9.92 -13.33 6.20
N ALA A 61 -8.86 -13.61 5.44
CA ALA A 61 -8.91 -14.14 4.09
C ALA A 61 -8.70 -15.67 4.03
N GLY A 62 -8.14 -16.31 5.05
CA GLY A 62 -7.88 -17.74 5.07
C GLY A 62 -6.85 -18.15 6.10
N ASP A 63 -6.16 -19.26 5.85
CA ASP A 63 -4.99 -19.64 6.65
C ASP A 63 -3.82 -18.71 6.33
N GLU A 64 -3.31 -18.01 7.35
CA GLU A 64 -2.30 -16.96 7.17
C GLU A 64 -0.98 -17.53 6.64
N ASP A 65 -0.59 -18.73 7.06
CA ASP A 65 0.66 -19.36 6.64
C ASP A 65 0.55 -19.92 5.21
N GLU A 66 -0.58 -20.55 4.86
CA GLU A 66 -0.83 -20.98 3.48
C GLU A 66 -0.83 -19.76 2.53
N LEU A 67 -1.48 -18.67 2.93
CA LEU A 67 -1.54 -17.45 2.13
C LEU A 67 -0.19 -16.76 2.00
N ALA A 68 0.67 -16.79 3.02
CA ALA A 68 2.00 -16.20 2.96
C ALA A 68 2.99 -17.08 2.19
N TYR A 69 3.03 -18.39 2.48
CA TYR A 69 4.16 -19.21 2.08
C TYR A 69 3.89 -20.18 0.93
N LEU A 70 2.63 -20.49 0.62
CA LEU A 70 2.31 -21.50 -0.39
C LEU A 70 1.74 -20.94 -1.69
N ARG A 71 1.33 -19.66 -1.72
CA ARG A 71 0.85 -19.03 -2.97
C ARG A 71 1.98 -18.77 -3.96
N GLU A 72 1.66 -18.91 -5.23
CA GLU A 72 2.52 -18.47 -6.33
C GLU A 72 2.45 -16.96 -6.53
N GLU A 73 3.46 -16.39 -7.17
CA GLU A 73 3.60 -14.95 -7.41
C GLU A 73 2.30 -14.29 -7.90
N ARG A 74 1.65 -14.87 -8.91
CA ARG A 74 0.43 -14.32 -9.51
C ARG A 74 -0.82 -14.39 -8.62
N ALA A 75 -0.74 -15.06 -7.49
CA ALA A 75 -1.82 -15.11 -6.51
C ALA A 75 -1.74 -13.99 -5.46
N PHE A 76 -0.62 -13.27 -5.40
CA PHE A 76 -0.46 -12.09 -4.57
C PHE A 76 -1.19 -10.88 -5.14
N ARG A 77 -1.60 -9.96 -4.27
CA ARG A 77 -2.40 -8.76 -4.60
C ARG A 77 -1.81 -7.48 -4.03
N ASN A 78 -0.52 -7.48 -3.70
CA ASN A 78 0.17 -6.29 -3.21
C ASN A 78 0.39 -5.24 -4.31
N LEU A 79 0.49 -4.00 -3.89
CA LEU A 79 0.91 -2.88 -4.74
C LEU A 79 2.33 -3.08 -5.25
N GLN A 80 2.59 -2.70 -6.50
CA GLN A 80 3.95 -2.71 -7.04
C GLN A 80 4.91 -1.77 -6.28
N LEU A 81 4.40 -0.75 -5.61
CA LEU A 81 5.22 0.15 -4.80
C LEU A 81 5.93 -0.58 -3.66
N VAL A 82 5.21 -1.46 -2.94
CA VAL A 82 5.75 -2.12 -1.74
C VAL A 82 6.76 -3.24 -2.06
N GLU A 83 6.75 -3.76 -3.27
CA GLU A 83 7.68 -4.82 -3.71
C GLU A 83 9.00 -4.28 -4.28
N GLN A 84 9.12 -2.95 -4.44
CA GLN A 84 10.34 -2.36 -4.97
C GLN A 84 11.54 -2.67 -4.07
N PRO A 85 12.73 -2.95 -4.63
CA PRO A 85 13.94 -3.17 -3.85
C PRO A 85 14.24 -2.00 -2.92
N ASN A 86 14.94 -2.25 -1.82
CA ASN A 86 15.31 -1.19 -0.89
C ASN A 86 16.20 -0.10 -1.50
N GLY A 87 17.05 -0.46 -2.47
CA GLY A 87 18.00 0.49 -3.05
C GLY A 87 18.95 1.03 -1.98
N ASP A 88 19.11 2.36 -1.96
CA ASP A 88 19.76 3.03 -0.84
C ASP A 88 18.73 3.46 0.23
N PHE A 89 19.22 4.03 1.32
CA PHE A 89 18.36 4.47 2.42
C PHE A 89 17.33 5.53 1.98
N ALA A 90 17.72 6.46 1.09
CA ALA A 90 16.81 7.46 0.55
C ALA A 90 15.66 6.81 -0.25
N HIS A 91 15.96 5.75 -1.02
CA HIS A 91 14.94 5.03 -1.78
C HIS A 91 13.93 4.33 -0.85
N THR A 92 14.41 3.70 0.22
CA THR A 92 13.53 3.11 1.24
C THR A 92 12.67 4.17 1.92
N ILE A 93 13.25 5.32 2.29
CA ILE A 93 12.50 6.42 2.92
C ILE A 93 11.43 7.00 1.98
N ALA A 94 11.72 7.18 0.69
CA ALA A 94 10.72 7.63 -0.29
C ALA A 94 9.56 6.64 -0.42
N ARG A 95 9.85 5.34 -0.47
CA ARG A 95 8.83 4.28 -0.47
C ARG A 95 7.97 4.35 0.80
N GLN A 96 8.60 4.49 1.96
CA GLN A 96 7.91 4.61 3.25
C GLN A 96 7.06 5.87 3.31
N LEU A 97 7.55 7.03 2.84
CA LEU A 97 6.77 8.27 2.80
C LEU A 97 5.48 8.08 1.98
N TYR A 98 5.59 7.52 0.79
CA TYR A 98 4.46 7.35 -0.10
C TYR A 98 3.45 6.35 0.45
N PHE A 99 3.93 5.18 0.88
CA PHE A 99 3.04 4.13 1.36
C PHE A 99 2.44 4.43 2.73
N SER A 100 3.22 4.90 3.71
CA SER A 100 2.70 5.16 5.06
C SER A 100 1.72 6.35 5.09
N THR A 101 1.91 7.36 4.23
CA THR A 101 0.94 8.44 4.06
C THR A 101 -0.40 7.90 3.53
N TYR A 102 -0.37 7.05 2.51
CA TYR A 102 -1.56 6.38 1.99
C TYR A 102 -2.22 5.51 3.07
N GLN A 103 -1.46 4.64 3.69
CA GLN A 103 -1.96 3.69 4.68
C GLN A 103 -2.58 4.41 5.90
N HIS A 104 -1.97 5.51 6.35
CA HIS A 104 -2.51 6.32 7.44
C HIS A 104 -3.87 6.92 7.09
N LEU A 105 -4.01 7.52 5.91
CA LEU A 105 -5.26 8.10 5.45
C LEU A 105 -6.35 7.03 5.26
N LEU A 106 -5.99 5.90 4.66
CA LEU A 106 -6.89 4.76 4.48
C LEU A 106 -7.39 4.23 5.83
N TYR A 107 -6.48 3.97 6.76
CA TYR A 107 -6.86 3.42 8.08
C TYR A 107 -7.63 4.43 8.93
N ALA A 108 -7.38 5.72 8.79
CA ALA A 108 -8.18 6.75 9.45
C ALA A 108 -9.64 6.72 8.94
N GLN A 109 -9.85 6.55 7.63
CA GLN A 109 -11.19 6.41 7.07
C GLN A 109 -11.87 5.11 7.51
N LEU A 110 -11.16 3.98 7.49
CA LEU A 110 -11.70 2.68 7.91
C LEU A 110 -12.04 2.64 9.40
N ALA A 111 -11.24 3.29 10.26
CA ALA A 111 -11.48 3.38 11.69
C ALA A 111 -12.71 4.24 12.05
N ALA A 112 -13.05 5.20 11.20
CA ALA A 112 -14.22 6.07 11.38
C ALA A 112 -15.55 5.43 10.91
N ARG A 113 -15.50 4.25 10.30
CA ARG A 113 -16.66 3.55 9.75
C ARG A 113 -16.95 2.26 10.51
N GLU A 114 -18.19 1.79 10.45
CA GLU A 114 -18.53 0.44 10.86
C GLU A 114 -18.14 -0.55 9.75
N GLY A 115 -17.54 -1.67 10.13
CA GLY A 115 -17.18 -2.71 9.18
C GLY A 115 -16.10 -3.67 9.67
N PRO A 116 -15.77 -4.69 8.88
CA PRO A 116 -14.86 -5.76 9.30
C PRO A 116 -13.43 -5.27 9.57
N PHE A 117 -13.01 -4.16 8.98
CA PHE A 117 -11.68 -3.58 9.12
C PHE A 117 -11.56 -2.54 10.24
N ALA A 118 -12.68 -2.05 10.81
CA ALA A 118 -12.70 -0.94 11.76
C ALA A 118 -11.82 -1.19 13.00
N GLY A 119 -11.89 -2.37 13.59
CA GLY A 119 -11.12 -2.74 14.77
C GLY A 119 -9.62 -2.79 14.52
N LEU A 120 -9.20 -3.38 13.39
CA LEU A 120 -7.80 -3.36 12.96
C LEU A 120 -7.34 -1.93 12.68
N ALA A 121 -8.11 -1.18 11.89
CA ALA A 121 -7.75 0.17 11.48
C ALA A 121 -7.60 1.13 12.66
N ALA A 122 -8.47 1.03 13.67
CA ALA A 122 -8.41 1.85 14.88
C ALA A 122 -7.12 1.62 15.71
N LYS A 123 -6.55 0.41 15.66
CA LYS A 123 -5.25 0.11 16.24
C LYS A 123 -4.12 0.57 15.32
N ALA A 124 -4.14 0.11 14.08
CA ALA A 124 -3.05 0.30 13.12
C ALA A 124 -2.82 1.77 12.73
N VAL A 125 -3.86 2.62 12.75
CA VAL A 125 -3.70 4.05 12.44
C VAL A 125 -2.67 4.75 13.35
N LYS A 126 -2.53 4.30 14.59
CA LYS A 126 -1.55 4.85 15.55
C LYS A 126 -0.12 4.38 15.24
N GLU A 127 0.02 3.11 14.86
CA GLU A 127 1.29 2.53 14.43
C GLU A 127 1.76 3.22 13.14
N VAL A 128 0.86 3.33 12.16
CA VAL A 128 1.15 3.97 10.86
C VAL A 128 1.39 5.48 10.97
N ALA A 129 0.81 6.15 11.97
CA ALA A 129 1.16 7.54 12.25
C ALA A 129 2.65 7.69 12.60
N TYR A 130 3.23 6.76 13.37
CA TYR A 130 4.67 6.70 13.63
C TYR A 130 5.46 6.39 12.36
N HIS A 131 5.03 5.42 11.54
CA HIS A 131 5.69 5.09 10.28
C HIS A 131 5.79 6.31 9.34
N ARG A 132 4.68 7.07 9.26
CA ARG A 132 4.61 8.29 8.47
C ARG A 132 5.54 9.38 9.04
N ASP A 133 5.49 9.63 10.34
CA ASP A 133 6.36 10.64 10.98
C ASP A 133 7.84 10.30 10.79
N HIS A 134 8.23 9.04 10.98
CA HIS A 134 9.59 8.57 10.72
C HIS A 134 10.04 8.86 9.28
N ALA A 135 9.21 8.50 8.28
CA ALA A 135 9.52 8.74 6.89
C ALA A 135 9.57 10.24 6.55
N GLU A 136 8.66 11.05 7.10
CA GLU A 136 8.65 12.50 6.95
C GLU A 136 9.92 13.13 7.50
N GLN A 137 10.30 12.81 8.75
CA GLN A 137 11.50 13.35 9.38
C GLN A 137 12.78 13.02 8.61
N TRP A 138 12.88 11.80 8.08
CA TRP A 138 14.01 11.43 7.24
C TRP A 138 13.99 12.08 5.86
N THR A 139 12.83 12.28 5.27
CA THR A 139 12.70 13.04 4.01
C THR A 139 13.21 14.46 4.19
N LEU A 140 12.82 15.13 5.29
CA LEU A 140 13.29 16.48 5.61
C LEU A 140 14.82 16.50 5.81
N ARG A 141 15.36 15.58 6.61
CA ARG A 141 16.81 15.50 6.88
C ARG A 141 17.64 15.21 5.62
N LEU A 142 17.17 14.35 4.75
CA LEU A 142 17.88 14.00 3.51
C LEU A 142 17.77 15.13 2.47
N GLY A 143 16.61 15.79 2.40
CA GLY A 143 16.39 16.92 1.49
C GLY A 143 17.16 18.16 1.87
N ASP A 144 17.25 18.50 3.16
CA ASP A 144 17.96 19.68 3.69
C ASP A 144 19.42 19.37 4.11
N GLY A 145 19.90 18.16 3.87
CA GLY A 145 21.22 17.73 4.29
C GLY A 145 22.33 18.15 3.34
N THR A 146 23.11 17.19 2.85
CA THR A 146 24.16 17.43 1.85
C THR A 146 23.59 17.41 0.44
N GLU A 147 24.30 18.01 -0.53
CA GLU A 147 23.94 17.92 -1.95
C GLU A 147 23.73 16.46 -2.39
N LEU A 148 24.59 15.54 -1.96
CA LEU A 148 24.47 14.12 -2.27
C LEU A 148 23.20 13.48 -1.67
N SER A 149 22.83 13.81 -0.42
CA SER A 149 21.60 13.28 0.19
C SER A 149 20.35 13.83 -0.50
N HIS A 150 20.37 15.12 -0.84
CA HIS A 150 19.31 15.78 -1.60
C HIS A 150 19.10 15.11 -2.96
N GLU A 151 20.17 14.95 -3.76
CA GLU A 151 20.10 14.27 -5.06
C GLU A 151 19.59 12.84 -4.95
N ARG A 152 20.01 12.08 -3.93
CA ARG A 152 19.54 10.70 -3.73
C ARG A 152 18.06 10.68 -3.37
N MET A 153 17.62 11.56 -2.49
CA MET A 153 16.22 11.65 -2.09
C MET A 153 15.33 12.05 -3.26
N GLN A 154 15.73 13.06 -4.06
CA GLN A 154 15.00 13.46 -5.25
C GLN A 154 14.88 12.31 -6.26
N ARG A 155 15.99 11.65 -6.57
CA ARG A 155 15.97 10.49 -7.50
C ARG A 155 15.08 9.37 -6.99
N ALA A 156 15.07 9.12 -5.70
CA ALA A 156 14.21 8.11 -5.10
C ALA A 156 12.72 8.46 -5.25
N CYS A 157 12.38 9.73 -4.97
CA CYS A 157 11.01 10.23 -5.17
C CYS A 157 10.58 10.09 -6.65
N ASP A 158 11.42 10.50 -7.59
CA ASP A 158 11.14 10.43 -9.02
C ASP A 158 10.96 8.96 -9.49
N ALA A 159 11.85 8.07 -9.06
CA ALA A 159 11.83 6.66 -9.47
C ALA A 159 10.57 5.92 -8.99
N LEU A 160 10.12 6.21 -7.76
CA LEU A 160 8.98 5.56 -7.14
C LEU A 160 7.63 6.19 -7.51
N TRP A 161 7.64 7.42 -8.00
CA TRP A 161 6.41 8.17 -8.32
C TRP A 161 5.45 7.40 -9.21
N ARG A 162 5.96 6.73 -10.22
CA ARG A 162 5.18 5.96 -11.19
C ARG A 162 4.36 4.82 -10.59
N PHE A 163 4.68 4.37 -9.38
CA PHE A 163 3.96 3.29 -8.70
C PHE A 163 2.88 3.80 -7.75
N THR A 164 2.75 5.12 -7.56
CA THR A 164 1.83 5.68 -6.57
C THR A 164 0.37 5.70 -7.02
N GLY A 165 0.10 5.73 -8.32
CA GLY A 165 -1.27 5.80 -8.84
C GLY A 165 -2.11 4.54 -8.60
N GLU A 166 -1.46 3.40 -8.44
CA GLU A 166 -2.13 2.12 -8.15
C GLU A 166 -2.83 2.13 -6.78
N MET A 167 -2.29 2.86 -5.80
CA MET A 167 -2.84 2.96 -4.44
C MET A 167 -4.29 3.47 -4.40
N PHE A 168 -4.71 4.26 -5.38
CA PHE A 168 -6.00 4.94 -5.41
C PHE A 168 -7.03 4.26 -6.32
N ARG A 169 -6.71 3.08 -6.81
CA ARG A 169 -7.67 2.30 -7.56
C ARG A 169 -8.71 1.69 -6.63
N PRO A 170 -9.96 1.58 -7.08
CA PRO A 170 -10.99 0.91 -6.31
C PRO A 170 -10.51 -0.47 -5.86
N LEU A 171 -10.62 -0.75 -4.58
CA LEU A 171 -10.31 -2.06 -4.04
C LEU A 171 -11.63 -2.78 -3.77
N HIS A 172 -11.89 -3.85 -4.50
CA HIS A 172 -13.09 -4.65 -4.34
C HIS A 172 -13.30 -5.03 -2.86
N GLY A 173 -14.45 -4.66 -2.32
CA GLY A 173 -14.81 -4.89 -0.92
C GLY A 173 -14.44 -3.77 0.05
N LEU A 174 -13.88 -2.66 -0.44
CA LEU A 174 -13.72 -1.42 0.31
C LEU A 174 -14.52 -0.31 -0.38
N ASP A 175 -15.74 -0.07 0.09
CA ASP A 175 -16.51 1.11 -0.29
C ASP A 175 -16.01 2.31 0.53
N LEU A 176 -15.04 3.04 -0.01
CA LEU A 176 -14.50 4.24 0.64
C LEU A 176 -15.36 5.47 0.37
N ASP A 177 -16.19 5.44 -0.66
CA ASP A 177 -17.00 6.58 -1.08
C ASP A 177 -18.40 6.57 -0.45
N GLY A 178 -18.80 5.46 0.19
CA GLY A 178 -20.11 5.30 0.83
C GLY A 178 -21.26 5.26 -0.18
N THR A 179 -20.96 4.99 -1.44
CA THR A 179 -21.97 4.93 -2.51
C THR A 179 -22.77 3.63 -2.49
N GLY A 180 -22.26 2.61 -1.79
CA GLY A 180 -22.86 1.27 -1.73
C GLY A 180 -22.97 0.58 -3.10
N LEU A 181 -22.42 1.21 -4.14
CA LEU A 181 -22.43 0.67 -5.50
C LEU A 181 -21.21 -0.24 -5.65
N ASP A 182 -21.46 -1.52 -5.62
CA ASP A 182 -20.51 -2.53 -6.09
C ASP A 182 -20.33 -2.34 -7.60
N GLU A 183 -19.10 -2.24 -8.10
CA GLU A 183 -18.81 -2.10 -9.53
C GLU A 183 -19.40 -3.22 -10.39
N THR A 184 -19.92 -4.29 -9.80
CA THR A 184 -20.71 -5.31 -10.51
C THR A 184 -21.99 -4.75 -11.14
N ASP A 185 -22.44 -3.57 -10.73
CA ASP A 185 -23.57 -2.88 -11.38
C ASP A 185 -23.17 -2.08 -12.64
N LEU A 186 -21.89 -1.87 -12.89
CA LEU A 186 -21.39 -1.18 -14.10
C LEU A 186 -21.28 -2.10 -15.33
N ASP A 187 -21.27 -3.42 -15.15
CA ASP A 187 -21.22 -4.39 -16.26
C ASP A 187 -22.61 -4.75 -16.83
N ARG A 188 -23.68 -4.08 -16.32
CA ARG A 188 -25.00 -4.12 -16.93
C ARG A 188 -25.21 -2.99 -17.94
N THR A 189 -24.27 -2.82 -18.88
CA THR A 189 -24.57 -2.09 -20.09
C THR A 189 -25.54 -2.94 -20.93
N ASN A 190 -26.76 -2.47 -20.96
CA ASN A 190 -27.81 -2.97 -21.81
C ASN A 190 -27.32 -2.98 -23.28
N PRO A 191 -27.39 -4.07 -24.05
CA PRO A 191 -26.95 -4.11 -25.45
C PRO A 191 -27.86 -3.32 -26.39
N ASP A 192 -28.91 -2.68 -25.90
CA ASP A 192 -29.79 -1.83 -26.70
C ASP A 192 -29.50 -0.34 -26.43
N GLY A 193 -28.75 0.26 -27.36
CA GLY A 193 -28.44 1.68 -27.38
C GLY A 193 -29.69 2.56 -27.54
N THR A 194 -30.24 2.99 -26.42
CA THR A 194 -31.15 4.12 -26.38
C THR A 194 -30.61 5.14 -25.38
N ASP A 195 -30.18 6.30 -25.92
CA ASP A 195 -29.86 7.51 -25.19
C ASP A 195 -31.00 7.85 -24.21
N ARG A 196 -30.68 7.92 -22.93
CA ARG A 196 -31.48 8.65 -21.95
C ARG A 196 -30.74 9.90 -21.54
N ASP A 197 -31.23 10.99 -22.02
CA ASP A 197 -31.05 12.36 -21.49
C ASP A 197 -31.15 12.31 -19.95
N GLY A 198 -30.05 12.39 -19.27
CA GLY A 198 -29.93 12.33 -17.82
C GLY A 198 -29.05 13.43 -17.32
N THR A 199 -29.63 14.58 -17.03
CA THR A 199 -29.07 15.59 -16.14
C THR A 199 -28.52 14.93 -14.90
N ALA A 200 -27.20 15.06 -14.72
CA ALA A 200 -26.52 14.64 -13.48
C ALA A 200 -27.14 15.38 -12.28
N PRO A 201 -27.44 14.73 -11.16
CA PRO A 201 -27.89 15.41 -9.97
C PRO A 201 -26.73 16.23 -9.39
N GLU A 202 -26.86 17.55 -9.45
CA GLU A 202 -26.10 18.48 -8.63
C GLU A 202 -26.48 18.24 -7.17
N GLY A 203 -25.60 17.68 -6.39
CA GLY A 203 -25.82 17.46 -4.97
C GLY A 203 -24.94 16.36 -4.38
N SER A 204 -23.63 16.31 -4.70
CA SER A 204 -22.70 15.51 -3.93
C SER A 204 -22.40 16.21 -2.61
N SER A 205 -22.90 15.64 -1.52
CA SER A 205 -22.45 15.95 -0.14
C SER A 205 -20.92 15.84 -0.04
N PRO A 206 -20.27 16.69 0.77
CA PRO A 206 -18.83 16.59 1.03
C PRO A 206 -18.57 15.47 2.06
N ALA A 207 -18.74 14.23 1.67
CA ALA A 207 -18.44 13.07 2.49
C ALA A 207 -17.47 12.16 1.75
N GLY A 208 -16.21 12.47 1.87
CA GLY A 208 -15.10 11.69 1.34
C GLY A 208 -14.12 12.64 0.68
N THR A 209 -13.19 13.20 1.46
CA THR A 209 -12.00 13.77 0.86
C THR A 209 -11.44 12.68 -0.02
N ASP A 210 -11.35 12.92 -1.31
CA ASP A 210 -10.70 12.00 -2.25
C ASP A 210 -9.35 11.61 -1.69
N LEU A 211 -9.17 10.33 -1.39
CA LEU A 211 -7.97 9.79 -0.74
C LEU A 211 -6.71 10.18 -1.50
N ASP A 212 -6.81 10.22 -2.84
CA ASP A 212 -5.73 10.64 -3.72
C ASP A 212 -5.36 12.12 -3.52
N SER A 213 -6.35 13.00 -3.50
CA SER A 213 -6.12 14.43 -3.29
C SER A 213 -5.51 14.71 -1.93
N ALA A 214 -6.00 14.09 -0.86
CA ALA A 214 -5.47 14.24 0.49
C ALA A 214 -4.03 13.71 0.62
N TRP A 215 -3.74 12.57 -0.01
CA TRP A 215 -2.40 12.02 -0.09
C TRP A 215 -1.45 12.96 -0.84
N LEU A 216 -1.89 13.42 -2.01
CA LEU A 216 -1.08 14.31 -2.85
C LEU A 216 -0.74 15.63 -2.14
N GLU A 217 -1.70 16.22 -1.43
CA GLU A 217 -1.49 17.40 -0.61
C GLU A 217 -0.45 17.14 0.50
N SER A 218 -0.59 16.03 1.23
CA SER A 218 0.33 15.66 2.30
C SER A 218 1.75 15.42 1.79
N VAL A 219 1.91 14.72 0.68
CA VAL A 219 3.22 14.44 0.08
C VAL A 219 3.86 15.73 -0.47
N LYS A 220 3.08 16.59 -1.13
CA LYS A 220 3.56 17.90 -1.61
C LYS A 220 4.07 18.80 -0.49
N ASP A 221 3.36 18.82 0.65
CA ASP A 221 3.82 19.60 1.82
C ASP A 221 5.19 19.11 2.30
N VAL A 222 5.34 17.79 2.50
CA VAL A 222 6.60 17.21 2.98
C VAL A 222 7.74 17.47 2.00
N LEU A 223 7.55 17.21 0.70
CA LEU A 223 8.57 17.44 -0.31
C LEU A 223 8.95 18.93 -0.40
N GLY A 224 7.96 19.83 -0.36
CA GLY A 224 8.20 21.27 -0.38
C GLY A 224 9.01 21.74 0.84
N ARG A 225 8.71 21.27 2.04
CA ARG A 225 9.46 21.54 3.27
C ARG A 225 10.88 20.97 3.24
N ALA A 226 11.08 19.85 2.53
CA ALA A 226 12.39 19.24 2.31
C ALA A 226 13.21 19.92 1.18
N GLY A 227 12.66 20.93 0.52
CA GLY A 227 13.29 21.57 -0.64
C GLY A 227 13.31 20.71 -1.89
N LEU A 228 12.55 19.62 -1.92
CA LEU A 228 12.49 18.67 -3.01
C LEU A 228 11.39 19.06 -4.01
N ALA A 229 11.62 18.79 -5.29
CA ALA A 229 10.60 18.95 -6.32
C ALA A 229 9.56 17.82 -6.24
N VAL A 230 8.30 18.16 -6.44
CA VAL A 230 7.26 17.15 -6.64
C VAL A 230 7.46 16.55 -8.03
N PRO A 231 7.56 15.21 -8.16
CA PRO A 231 7.71 14.58 -9.47
C PRO A 231 6.53 14.92 -10.39
N ASP A 232 6.80 15.24 -11.65
CA ASP A 232 5.81 15.65 -12.66
C ASP A 232 5.41 14.53 -13.64
N GLY A 233 6.03 13.36 -13.48
CA GLY A 233 5.76 12.19 -14.32
C GLY A 233 4.40 11.54 -14.07
N PRO A 234 3.96 10.65 -14.97
CA PRO A 234 2.73 9.89 -14.78
C PRO A 234 2.83 8.99 -13.54
N ARG A 235 1.80 8.99 -12.71
CA ARG A 235 1.71 8.16 -11.49
C ARG A 235 1.35 6.70 -11.78
N THR A 236 0.96 6.40 -13.01
CA THR A 236 0.74 5.03 -13.47
C THR A 236 1.62 4.78 -14.67
N GLY A 237 2.50 3.79 -14.61
CA GLY A 237 3.25 3.35 -15.78
C GLY A 237 2.31 2.75 -16.84
N ALA A 238 2.74 2.75 -18.12
CA ALA A 238 1.95 2.23 -19.24
C ALA A 238 1.52 0.74 -19.07
N TRP A 239 2.19 0.01 -18.20
CA TRP A 239 1.94 -1.40 -17.89
C TRP A 239 1.18 -1.62 -16.56
N SER A 240 0.89 -0.57 -15.81
CA SER A 240 0.59 -0.67 -14.39
C SER A 240 -0.81 -0.25 -13.98
N ALA A 241 -1.74 -0.19 -14.92
CA ALA A 241 -3.12 0.05 -14.54
C ALA A 241 -3.66 -1.14 -13.71
N GLY A 242 -3.44 -1.12 -12.39
CA GLY A 242 -3.90 -2.16 -11.45
C GLY A 242 -3.03 -3.41 -11.39
N ALA A 243 -1.81 -3.35 -11.90
CA ALA A 243 -0.98 -4.51 -12.18
C ALA A 243 -0.73 -5.42 -10.97
N GLY A 244 -0.30 -4.90 -9.81
CA GLY A 244 -0.07 -5.69 -8.60
C GLY A 244 -1.38 -6.26 -8.04
N ARG A 245 -2.43 -5.46 -8.00
CA ARG A 245 -3.77 -5.90 -7.58
C ARG A 245 -4.37 -7.00 -8.49
N GLU A 246 -3.88 -7.10 -9.71
CA GLU A 246 -4.26 -8.14 -10.69
C GLU A 246 -3.27 -9.31 -10.74
N GLY A 247 -2.25 -9.33 -9.88
CA GLY A 247 -1.21 -10.37 -9.83
C GLY A 247 -0.13 -10.21 -10.90
N LEU A 248 0.07 -8.98 -11.39
CA LEU A 248 1.15 -8.62 -12.29
C LEU A 248 2.23 -7.85 -11.51
N HIS A 249 3.31 -8.51 -11.19
CA HIS A 249 4.37 -8.00 -10.33
C HIS A 249 5.62 -7.61 -11.11
N THR A 250 6.50 -6.85 -10.47
CA THR A 250 7.80 -6.53 -11.02
C THR A 250 8.77 -7.71 -10.84
N GLU A 251 9.83 -7.77 -11.63
CA GLU A 251 10.86 -8.82 -11.51
C GLU A 251 11.42 -8.96 -10.09
N SER A 252 11.44 -7.87 -9.33
CA SER A 252 11.95 -7.83 -7.97
C SER A 252 11.12 -8.64 -6.99
N PHE A 253 9.83 -8.80 -7.24
CA PHE A 253 8.93 -9.52 -6.35
C PHE A 253 9.22 -11.01 -6.33
N GLY A 254 9.39 -11.63 -7.50
CA GLY A 254 9.66 -13.07 -7.58
C GLY A 254 10.91 -13.50 -6.81
N ARG A 255 11.97 -12.67 -6.81
CA ARG A 255 13.20 -12.95 -6.03
C ARG A 255 12.93 -12.88 -4.53
N MET A 256 12.29 -11.83 -4.06
CA MET A 256 11.93 -11.67 -2.65
C MET A 256 11.02 -12.80 -2.19
N LEU A 257 10.01 -13.15 -2.99
CA LEU A 257 9.07 -14.22 -2.68
C LEU A 257 9.78 -15.58 -2.56
N ALA A 258 10.73 -15.85 -3.44
CA ALA A 258 11.52 -17.08 -3.37
C ALA A 258 12.33 -17.18 -2.05
N GLU A 259 12.91 -16.07 -1.58
CA GLU A 259 13.62 -16.02 -0.30
C GLU A 259 12.66 -16.18 0.89
N MET A 260 11.56 -15.43 0.89
CA MET A 260 10.53 -15.46 1.94
C MET A 260 9.95 -16.87 2.14
N GLN A 261 9.66 -17.57 1.05
CA GLN A 261 8.98 -18.87 1.08
C GLN A 261 9.93 -20.07 1.20
N HIS A 262 11.23 -19.86 0.99
CA HIS A 262 12.21 -20.95 0.85
C HIS A 262 12.20 -21.91 2.04
N LEU A 263 12.31 -21.39 3.24
CA LEU A 263 12.43 -22.21 4.45
C LEU A 263 11.16 -23.05 4.68
N HIS A 264 10.01 -22.42 4.61
CA HIS A 264 8.72 -23.08 4.81
C HIS A 264 8.47 -24.17 3.75
N ARG A 265 8.71 -23.86 2.48
CA ARG A 265 8.53 -24.82 1.37
C ARG A 265 9.54 -25.98 1.41
N SER A 266 10.74 -25.74 1.91
CA SER A 266 11.80 -26.77 2.00
C SER A 266 11.61 -27.74 3.16
N HIS A 267 10.82 -27.36 4.17
CA HIS A 267 10.57 -28.15 5.37
C HIS A 267 9.07 -28.28 5.69
N PRO A 268 8.28 -28.94 4.81
CA PRO A 268 6.84 -29.06 5.01
C PRO A 268 6.52 -29.80 6.32
N GLY A 269 5.61 -29.21 7.11
CA GLY A 269 5.19 -29.74 8.41
C GLY A 269 6.13 -29.42 9.59
N ALA A 270 7.18 -28.65 9.38
CA ALA A 270 7.95 -28.11 10.49
C ALA A 270 7.10 -27.01 11.21
N SER A 271 7.25 -26.95 12.54
CA SER A 271 6.70 -25.85 13.34
C SER A 271 7.85 -24.97 13.83
N TRP A 272 7.67 -23.69 13.77
CA TRP A 272 8.66 -22.65 14.11
C TRP A 272 8.27 -21.89 15.36
#